data_38146f447144eb126a0a7373d827d5fc
#
_entry.id   38146f447144eb126a0a7373d827d5fc
#
_cell.length_a   1.000
_cell.length_b   1.000
_cell.length_c   1.000
_cell.angle_alpha   90.00
_cell.angle_beta   90.00
_cell.angle_gamma   90.00
#
_symmetry.space_group_name_H-M   'P 1'
#
loop_
_entity.id
_entity.type
_entity.pdbx_description
1 polymer ?
#
loop_
_entity_poly.entity_id
_entity_poly.type
_entity_poly.pdbx_seq_one_letter_code
_entity_poly.pdbx_strand_id
1 'polypeptide(L)'
;MRSLWIAVAMYSKLPVPQVEWDRKSLSWALCFFPVVGVVIGLLLGLWLELCALLDIGPWLRAAGALLLPVAVSGAIHLDGFCDTADALGSHQPREKKLEILKDSHTGAFAIICCCLYLITFFAVWCEAEPAGGAFWVLCLGPALSRSLSGLAACSWPNARGSGLLATFTQPMDAKRARVVLVLWVIGCCAGMLWLDLWAGAFTVAGALLSFLYYRVMSTRQFGGVTGDLGGFFLQICECAMVLQVVLAQRIEVLL
;
A
#
# COMPACT_ATOMS: atom_id res chain seq x y z
N MET A 1 14.35 -0.17 -18.40
CA MET A 1 14.23 -1.56 -17.92
C MET A 1 14.92 -1.79 -16.57
N ARG A 2 16.21 -1.35 -16.35
CA ARG A 2 16.90 -1.53 -15.05
C ARG A 2 16.13 -0.97 -13.86
N SER A 3 15.58 0.24 -13.95
CA SER A 3 14.79 0.87 -12.87
C SER A 3 13.55 0.07 -12.47
N LEU A 4 12.89 -0.60 -13.44
CA LEU A 4 11.78 -1.49 -13.17
C LEU A 4 12.22 -2.72 -12.37
N TRP A 5 13.32 -3.37 -12.78
CA TRP A 5 13.85 -4.53 -12.06
C TRP A 5 14.29 -4.17 -10.64
N ILE A 6 14.90 -2.98 -10.46
CA ILE A 6 15.25 -2.47 -9.14
C ILE A 6 13.99 -2.26 -8.29
N ALA A 7 12.93 -1.66 -8.83
CA ALA A 7 11.68 -1.47 -8.10
C ALA A 7 11.05 -2.82 -7.69
N VAL A 8 10.98 -3.78 -8.61
CA VAL A 8 10.43 -5.11 -8.30
C VAL A 8 11.29 -5.84 -7.26
N ALA A 9 12.63 -5.84 -7.42
CA ALA A 9 13.54 -6.46 -6.46
C ALA A 9 13.44 -5.87 -5.05
N MET A 10 13.15 -4.59 -4.96
CA MET A 10 13.11 -3.85 -3.69
C MET A 10 11.78 -3.97 -2.96
N TYR A 11 10.68 -3.95 -3.70
CA TYR A 11 9.34 -3.89 -3.13
C TYR A 11 8.59 -5.22 -3.22
N SER A 12 9.25 -6.28 -3.69
CA SER A 12 8.66 -7.61 -3.78
C SER A 12 9.70 -8.74 -3.64
N LYS A 13 9.21 -9.94 -3.43
CA LYS A 13 10.00 -11.20 -3.47
C LYS A 13 9.93 -11.89 -4.83
N LEU A 14 9.38 -11.23 -5.83
CA LEU A 14 9.31 -11.78 -7.18
C LEU A 14 10.72 -11.94 -7.76
N PRO A 15 11.00 -13.08 -8.41
CA PRO A 15 12.29 -13.31 -9.02
C PRO A 15 12.49 -12.36 -10.21
N VAL A 16 13.58 -11.59 -10.17
CA VAL A 16 13.96 -10.67 -11.25
C VAL A 16 15.44 -10.83 -11.59
N PRO A 17 15.83 -10.47 -12.82
CA PRO A 17 17.25 -10.45 -13.18
C PRO A 17 18.04 -9.54 -12.25
N GLN A 18 19.22 -9.99 -11.84
CA GLN A 18 20.15 -9.15 -11.09
C GLN A 18 20.65 -8.03 -12.01
N VAL A 19 20.51 -6.79 -11.55
CA VAL A 19 20.95 -5.59 -12.26
C VAL A 19 21.79 -4.72 -11.34
N GLU A 20 22.72 -3.96 -11.93
CA GLU A 20 23.49 -2.98 -11.18
C GLU A 20 22.61 -1.82 -10.71
N TRP A 21 22.76 -1.44 -9.45
CA TRP A 21 22.04 -0.33 -8.82
C TRP A 21 22.79 0.98 -9.02
N ASP A 22 22.91 1.41 -10.28
CA ASP A 22 23.52 2.69 -10.60
C ASP A 22 22.58 3.86 -10.26
N ARG A 23 23.17 5.05 -10.03
CA ARG A 23 22.44 6.25 -9.63
C ARG A 23 21.34 6.66 -10.61
N LYS A 24 21.55 6.43 -11.91
CA LYS A 24 20.57 6.75 -12.96
C LYS A 24 19.35 5.81 -12.89
N SER A 25 19.58 4.53 -12.69
CA SER A 25 18.50 3.53 -12.56
C SER A 25 17.72 3.70 -11.27
N LEU A 26 18.39 4.01 -10.15
CA LEU A 26 17.77 4.33 -8.87
C LEU A 26 16.86 5.56 -8.96
N SER A 27 17.26 6.59 -9.74
CA SER A 27 16.49 7.83 -9.84
C SER A 27 15.07 7.66 -10.40
N TRP A 28 14.78 6.55 -11.07
CA TRP A 28 13.48 6.24 -11.65
C TRP A 28 12.76 5.07 -10.95
N ALA A 29 13.41 4.38 -10.04
CA ALA A 29 12.86 3.16 -9.42
C ALA A 29 11.52 3.43 -8.74
N LEU A 30 11.37 4.56 -8.02
CA LEU A 30 10.12 4.91 -7.35
C LEU A 30 8.95 5.12 -8.31
N CYS A 31 9.19 5.56 -9.55
CA CYS A 31 8.17 5.71 -10.58
C CYS A 31 7.55 4.37 -11.02
N PHE A 32 8.27 3.26 -10.79
CA PHE A 32 7.81 1.91 -11.07
C PHE A 32 7.21 1.20 -9.86
N PHE A 33 7.13 1.86 -8.70
CA PHE A 33 6.47 1.28 -7.54
C PHE A 33 4.99 0.91 -7.80
N PRO A 34 4.19 1.73 -8.51
CA PRO A 34 2.82 1.35 -8.89
C PRO A 34 2.74 0.08 -9.74
N VAL A 35 3.77 -0.23 -10.55
CA VAL A 35 3.82 -1.47 -11.35
C VAL A 35 3.82 -2.71 -10.47
N VAL A 36 4.50 -2.67 -9.32
CA VAL A 36 4.42 -3.76 -8.32
C VAL A 36 2.97 -3.91 -7.82
N GLY A 37 2.28 -2.79 -7.62
CA GLY A 37 0.85 -2.78 -7.30
C GLY A 37 -0.02 -3.42 -8.39
N VAL A 38 0.26 -3.12 -9.66
CA VAL A 38 -0.44 -3.77 -10.79
C VAL A 38 -0.21 -5.29 -10.78
N VAL A 39 1.01 -5.75 -10.56
CA VAL A 39 1.29 -7.19 -10.45
C VAL A 39 0.51 -7.83 -9.31
N ILE A 40 0.46 -7.20 -8.14
CA ILE A 40 -0.33 -7.68 -7.00
C ILE A 40 -1.82 -7.71 -7.37
N GLY A 41 -2.33 -6.67 -8.02
CA GLY A 41 -3.72 -6.60 -8.46
C GLY A 41 -4.08 -7.69 -9.47
N LEU A 42 -3.19 -8.00 -10.41
CA LEU A 42 -3.38 -9.11 -11.36
C LEU A 42 -3.40 -10.47 -10.66
N LEU A 43 -2.47 -10.69 -9.72
CA LEU A 43 -2.45 -11.92 -8.93
C LEU A 43 -3.68 -12.05 -8.02
N LEU A 44 -4.14 -10.92 -7.45
CA LEU A 44 -5.37 -10.87 -6.68
C LEU A 44 -6.58 -11.23 -7.56
N GLY A 45 -6.69 -10.62 -8.75
CA GLY A 45 -7.74 -10.95 -9.70
C GLY A 45 -7.74 -12.42 -10.10
N LEU A 46 -6.56 -12.98 -10.38
CA LEU A 46 -6.41 -14.41 -10.67
C LEU A 46 -6.87 -15.28 -9.49
N TRP A 47 -6.54 -14.91 -8.26
CA TRP A 47 -6.99 -15.60 -7.05
C TRP A 47 -8.52 -15.55 -6.90
N LEU A 48 -9.12 -14.39 -7.08
CA LEU A 48 -10.57 -14.20 -6.97
C LEU A 48 -11.33 -14.98 -8.05
N GLU A 49 -10.84 -14.98 -9.30
CA GLU A 49 -11.42 -15.79 -10.39
C GLU A 49 -11.28 -17.29 -10.11
N LEU A 50 -10.13 -17.73 -9.60
CA LEU A 50 -9.93 -19.12 -9.22
C LEU A 50 -10.90 -19.53 -8.09
N CYS A 51 -11.12 -18.65 -7.12
CA CYS A 51 -12.10 -18.89 -6.06
C CYS A 51 -13.53 -19.02 -6.62
N ALA A 52 -13.90 -18.17 -7.56
CA ALA A 52 -15.21 -18.23 -8.22
C ALA A 52 -15.36 -19.52 -9.05
N LEU A 53 -14.34 -19.89 -9.82
CA LEU A 53 -14.34 -21.11 -10.64
C LEU A 53 -14.46 -22.39 -9.81
N LEU A 54 -13.81 -22.44 -8.65
CA LEU A 54 -13.77 -23.61 -7.78
C LEU A 54 -14.82 -23.59 -6.65
N ASP A 55 -15.75 -22.61 -6.67
CA ASP A 55 -16.75 -22.39 -5.62
C ASP A 55 -16.14 -22.34 -4.20
N ILE A 56 -14.99 -21.66 -4.08
CA ILE A 56 -14.29 -21.48 -2.81
C ILE A 56 -15.07 -20.48 -1.94
N GLY A 57 -15.41 -20.91 -0.74
CA GLY A 57 -16.17 -20.09 0.21
C GLY A 57 -15.43 -18.84 0.69
N PRO A 58 -16.17 -17.90 1.33
CA PRO A 58 -15.68 -16.55 1.64
C PRO A 58 -14.44 -16.55 2.55
N TRP A 59 -14.33 -17.50 3.46
CA TRP A 59 -13.23 -17.57 4.43
C TRP A 59 -11.87 -17.80 3.76
N LEU A 60 -11.77 -18.81 2.90
CA LEU A 60 -10.52 -19.12 2.21
C LEU A 60 -10.21 -18.08 1.14
N ARG A 61 -11.23 -17.58 0.44
CA ARG A 61 -11.09 -16.46 -0.50
C ARG A 61 -10.50 -15.22 0.19
N ALA A 62 -11.04 -14.83 1.36
CA ALA A 62 -10.57 -13.70 2.14
C ALA A 62 -9.14 -13.90 2.65
N ALA A 63 -8.82 -15.11 3.15
CA ALA A 63 -7.46 -15.43 3.60
C ALA A 63 -6.44 -15.25 2.47
N GLY A 64 -6.72 -15.79 1.28
CA GLY A 64 -5.84 -15.64 0.12
C GLY A 64 -5.72 -14.19 -0.33
N ALA A 65 -6.82 -13.44 -0.40
CA ALA A 65 -6.82 -12.03 -0.79
C ALA A 65 -5.99 -11.15 0.16
N LEU A 66 -6.04 -11.43 1.46
CA LEU A 66 -5.23 -10.74 2.47
C LEU A 66 -3.75 -11.15 2.42
N LEU A 67 -3.47 -12.46 2.32
CA LEU A 67 -2.10 -12.98 2.41
C LEU A 67 -1.29 -12.75 1.13
N LEU A 68 -1.93 -12.68 -0.03
CA LEU A 68 -1.25 -12.55 -1.31
C LEU A 68 -0.39 -11.27 -1.41
N PRO A 69 -0.88 -10.06 -1.09
CA PRO A 69 -0.03 -8.87 -1.07
C PRO A 69 1.14 -8.97 -0.08
N VAL A 70 0.92 -9.60 1.07
CA VAL A 70 1.96 -9.82 2.09
C VAL A 70 3.04 -10.76 1.55
N ALA A 71 2.65 -11.88 0.94
CA ALA A 71 3.58 -12.84 0.37
C ALA A 71 4.38 -12.23 -0.80
N VAL A 72 3.71 -11.53 -1.72
CA VAL A 72 4.37 -10.89 -2.88
C VAL A 72 5.36 -9.82 -2.43
N SER A 73 5.00 -8.99 -1.45
CA SER A 73 5.91 -7.96 -0.92
C SER A 73 6.99 -8.52 0.03
N GLY A 74 6.89 -9.79 0.40
CA GLY A 74 7.78 -10.39 1.40
C GLY A 74 7.63 -9.76 2.78
N ALA A 75 6.40 -9.35 3.11
CA ALA A 75 5.98 -8.73 4.37
C ALA A 75 6.60 -7.35 4.69
N ILE A 76 7.44 -6.75 3.81
CA ILE A 76 8.13 -5.49 4.11
C ILE A 76 7.19 -4.34 4.49
N HIS A 77 5.97 -4.33 3.95
CA HIS A 77 4.99 -3.29 4.28
C HIS A 77 4.26 -3.58 5.59
N LEU A 78 4.01 -4.85 5.90
CA LEU A 78 3.43 -5.28 7.16
C LEU A 78 4.44 -5.09 8.31
N ASP A 79 5.72 -5.31 8.07
CA ASP A 79 6.82 -5.00 8.98
C ASP A 79 6.83 -3.51 9.34
N GLY A 80 6.83 -2.63 8.32
CA GLY A 80 6.72 -1.19 8.55
C GLY A 80 5.43 -0.76 9.26
N PHE A 81 4.33 -1.50 9.08
CA PHE A 81 3.10 -1.29 9.85
C PHE A 81 3.32 -1.61 11.33
N CYS A 82 3.95 -2.74 11.64
CA CYS A 82 4.26 -3.15 13.01
C CYS A 82 5.18 -2.15 13.70
N ASP A 83 6.28 -1.75 13.06
CA ASP A 83 7.24 -0.78 13.61
C ASP A 83 6.58 0.58 13.88
N THR A 84 5.74 1.03 12.95
CA THR A 84 5.00 2.29 13.10
C THR A 84 3.99 2.20 14.25
N ALA A 85 3.29 1.08 14.38
CA ALA A 85 2.33 0.85 15.45
C ALA A 85 3.03 0.87 16.83
N ASP A 86 4.19 0.26 16.93
CA ASP A 86 5.00 0.28 18.15
C ASP A 86 5.49 1.68 18.50
N ALA A 87 6.01 2.40 17.52
CA ALA A 87 6.46 3.77 17.70
C ALA A 87 5.32 4.70 18.12
N LEU A 88 4.12 4.56 17.54
CA LEU A 88 2.94 5.34 17.93
C LEU A 88 2.44 4.95 19.33
N GLY A 89 2.35 3.66 19.62
CA GLY A 89 1.90 3.12 20.90
C GLY A 89 2.83 3.47 22.08
N SER A 90 4.09 3.77 21.79
CA SER A 90 5.06 4.18 22.82
C SER A 90 4.74 5.53 23.48
N HIS A 91 3.93 6.38 22.84
CA HIS A 91 3.62 7.76 23.25
C HIS A 91 4.86 8.64 23.55
N GLN A 92 6.04 8.24 23.05
CA GLN A 92 7.31 8.92 23.26
C GLN A 92 7.44 10.19 22.37
N PRO A 93 8.39 11.09 22.66
CA PRO A 93 8.77 12.19 21.78
C PRO A 93 9.22 11.69 20.41
N ARG A 94 9.19 12.59 19.42
CA ARG A 94 9.52 12.29 18.01
C ARG A 94 10.84 11.56 17.83
N GLU A 95 11.90 12.02 18.50
CA GLU A 95 13.24 11.47 18.40
C GLU A 95 13.26 9.99 18.83
N LYS A 96 12.59 9.68 19.94
CA LYS A 96 12.46 8.31 20.45
C LYS A 96 11.61 7.42 19.53
N LYS A 97 10.54 7.94 18.95
CA LYS A 97 9.74 7.22 17.95
C LYS A 97 10.59 6.85 16.74
N LEU A 98 11.46 7.76 16.27
CA LEU A 98 12.38 7.49 15.16
C LEU A 98 13.48 6.48 15.52
N GLU A 99 13.86 6.35 16.81
CA GLU A 99 14.73 5.28 17.30
C GLU A 99 14.00 3.93 17.32
N ILE A 100 12.76 3.87 17.82
CA ILE A 100 11.93 2.66 17.82
C ILE A 100 11.76 2.09 16.41
N LEU A 101 11.48 2.92 15.40
CA LEU A 101 11.44 2.47 14.02
C LEU A 101 12.75 1.85 13.49
N LYS A 102 13.88 1.94 14.20
CA LYS A 102 15.16 1.31 13.83
C LYS A 102 15.47 0.08 14.66
N ASP A 103 14.71 -0.13 15.72
CA ASP A 103 14.90 -1.26 16.61
C ASP A 103 14.41 -2.54 15.92
N SER A 104 15.22 -3.57 15.91
CA SER A 104 14.85 -4.88 15.39
C SER A 104 13.97 -5.70 16.34
N HIS A 105 13.75 -5.21 17.57
CA HIS A 105 12.89 -5.89 18.53
C HIS A 105 11.44 -5.45 18.37
N THR A 106 10.55 -6.42 18.31
CA THR A 106 9.12 -6.20 18.19
C THR A 106 8.50 -5.97 19.55
N GLY A 107 7.87 -4.83 19.76
CA GLY A 107 7.16 -4.50 20.99
C GLY A 107 5.74 -5.04 21.03
N ALA A 108 5.09 -4.90 22.20
CA ALA A 108 3.74 -5.39 22.43
C ALA A 108 2.70 -4.71 21.53
N PHE A 109 2.83 -3.42 21.28
CA PHE A 109 1.88 -2.69 20.42
C PHE A 109 1.95 -3.13 18.96
N ALA A 110 3.13 -3.47 18.44
CA ALA A 110 3.27 -4.06 17.11
C ALA A 110 2.45 -5.35 16.99
N ILE A 111 2.58 -6.26 17.96
CA ILE A 111 1.86 -7.54 17.97
C ILE A 111 0.33 -7.32 18.05
N ILE A 112 -0.10 -6.50 19.02
CA ILE A 112 -1.52 -6.21 19.22
C ILE A 112 -2.14 -5.59 17.96
N CYS A 113 -1.51 -4.53 17.42
CA CYS A 113 -2.01 -3.84 16.24
C CYS A 113 -1.97 -4.71 14.99
N CYS A 114 -0.94 -5.55 14.82
CA CYS A 114 -0.85 -6.51 13.73
C CYS A 114 -2.02 -7.52 13.78
N CYS A 115 -2.28 -8.10 14.94
CA CYS A 115 -3.40 -9.02 15.12
C CYS A 115 -4.75 -8.34 14.83
N LEU A 116 -4.98 -7.15 15.37
CA LEU A 116 -6.19 -6.37 15.12
C LEU A 116 -6.35 -6.04 13.63
N TYR A 117 -5.27 -5.62 12.97
CA TYR A 117 -5.27 -5.32 11.54
C TYR A 117 -5.63 -6.57 10.72
N LEU A 118 -4.94 -7.70 10.96
CA LEU A 118 -5.17 -8.93 10.20
C LEU A 118 -6.59 -9.46 10.38
N ILE A 119 -7.13 -9.45 11.61
CA ILE A 119 -8.51 -9.87 11.92
C ILE A 119 -9.50 -8.94 11.22
N THR A 120 -9.32 -7.63 11.33
CA THR A 120 -10.20 -6.64 10.71
C THR A 120 -10.18 -6.77 9.19
N PHE A 121 -9.00 -6.83 8.59
CA PHE A 121 -8.88 -6.89 7.14
C PHE A 121 -9.40 -8.22 6.58
N PHE A 122 -9.20 -9.32 7.30
CA PHE A 122 -9.81 -10.61 6.97
C PHE A 122 -11.34 -10.53 7.00
N ALA A 123 -11.92 -9.96 8.06
CA ALA A 123 -13.37 -9.79 8.17
C ALA A 123 -13.94 -8.92 7.04
N VAL A 124 -13.27 -7.81 6.70
CA VAL A 124 -13.65 -6.93 5.58
C VAL A 124 -13.62 -7.70 4.25
N TRP A 125 -12.61 -8.53 4.01
CA TRP A 125 -12.55 -9.37 2.81
C TRP A 125 -13.63 -10.46 2.78
N CYS A 126 -14.07 -10.98 3.93
CA CYS A 126 -15.19 -11.91 3.99
C CYS A 126 -16.52 -11.28 3.52
N GLU A 127 -16.71 -9.99 3.83
CA GLU A 127 -17.90 -9.21 3.46
C GLU A 127 -17.85 -8.65 2.03
N ALA A 128 -16.67 -8.58 1.41
CA ALA A 128 -16.51 -8.06 0.06
C ALA A 128 -17.06 -9.05 -0.97
N GLU A 129 -17.84 -8.54 -1.92
CA GLU A 129 -18.38 -9.29 -3.06
C GLU A 129 -17.63 -8.87 -4.34
N PRO A 130 -16.54 -9.57 -4.73
CA PRO A 130 -15.74 -9.22 -5.90
C PRO A 130 -16.43 -9.66 -7.19
N ALA A 131 -17.44 -8.90 -7.62
CA ALA A 131 -18.20 -9.16 -8.84
C ALA A 131 -18.31 -7.88 -9.70
N GLY A 132 -18.55 -8.04 -10.99
CA GLY A 132 -18.77 -6.92 -11.91
C GLY A 132 -17.64 -5.89 -11.90
N GLY A 133 -17.99 -4.60 -11.81
CA GLY A 133 -17.04 -3.50 -11.75
C GLY A 133 -16.22 -3.47 -10.48
N ALA A 134 -16.83 -3.83 -9.33
CA ALA A 134 -16.16 -3.88 -8.03
C ALA A 134 -14.96 -4.82 -8.01
N PHE A 135 -14.99 -5.94 -8.75
CA PHE A 135 -13.84 -6.83 -8.93
C PHE A 135 -12.61 -6.07 -9.45
N TRP A 136 -12.77 -5.28 -10.50
CA TRP A 136 -11.68 -4.52 -11.10
C TRP A 136 -11.22 -3.36 -10.22
N VAL A 137 -12.14 -2.72 -9.49
CA VAL A 137 -11.81 -1.68 -8.50
C VAL A 137 -10.89 -2.25 -7.41
N LEU A 138 -11.20 -3.45 -6.88
CA LEU A 138 -10.35 -4.15 -5.92
C LEU A 138 -8.97 -4.47 -6.49
N CYS A 139 -8.90 -4.93 -7.75
CA CYS A 139 -7.64 -5.22 -8.42
C CYS A 139 -6.76 -3.97 -8.67
N LEU A 140 -7.37 -2.78 -8.84
CA LEU A 140 -6.63 -1.52 -9.00
C LEU A 140 -6.15 -0.93 -7.67
N GLY A 141 -6.72 -1.33 -6.54
CA GLY A 141 -6.38 -0.83 -5.20
C GLY A 141 -4.88 -0.84 -4.89
N PRO A 142 -4.16 -1.97 -5.08
CA PRO A 142 -2.73 -2.04 -4.82
C PRO A 142 -1.87 -1.09 -5.68
N ALA A 143 -2.31 -0.79 -6.91
CA ALA A 143 -1.61 0.18 -7.76
C ALA A 143 -1.83 1.63 -7.27
N LEU A 144 -3.06 1.96 -6.85
CA LEU A 144 -3.39 3.28 -6.30
C LEU A 144 -2.65 3.54 -5.00
N SER A 145 -2.65 2.60 -4.06
CA SER A 145 -1.96 2.75 -2.76
C SER A 145 -0.48 3.01 -2.94
N ARG A 146 0.20 2.28 -3.83
CA ARG A 146 1.62 2.46 -4.14
C ARG A 146 1.91 3.76 -4.88
N SER A 147 1.00 4.21 -5.73
CA SER A 147 1.10 5.52 -6.39
C SER A 147 1.07 6.66 -5.38
N LEU A 148 0.15 6.61 -4.43
CA LEU A 148 0.03 7.58 -3.34
C LEU A 148 1.23 7.53 -2.39
N SER A 149 1.70 6.33 -2.00
CA SER A 149 2.90 6.17 -1.17
C SER A 149 4.14 6.72 -1.84
N GLY A 150 4.34 6.44 -3.13
CA GLY A 150 5.43 7.00 -3.94
C GLY A 150 5.33 8.52 -4.05
N LEU A 151 4.13 9.06 -4.24
CA LEU A 151 3.89 10.51 -4.30
C LEU A 151 4.22 11.19 -2.98
N ALA A 152 3.89 10.58 -1.83
CA ALA A 152 4.31 11.05 -0.52
C ALA A 152 5.83 11.07 -0.38
N ALA A 153 6.50 9.98 -0.76
CA ALA A 153 7.94 9.82 -0.67
C ALA A 153 8.73 10.88 -1.47
N CYS A 154 8.23 11.32 -2.64
CA CYS A 154 8.88 12.34 -3.46
C CYS A 154 8.41 13.78 -3.18
N SER A 155 7.38 13.96 -2.32
CA SER A 155 6.77 15.28 -2.10
C SER A 155 6.94 15.79 -0.67
N TRP A 156 7.09 14.90 0.32
CA TRP A 156 7.15 15.27 1.73
C TRP A 156 8.57 15.10 2.28
N PRO A 157 8.93 15.83 3.35
CA PRO A 157 10.24 15.70 3.97
C PRO A 157 10.52 14.27 4.43
N ASN A 158 11.75 13.78 4.23
CA ASN A 158 12.19 12.52 4.84
C ASN A 158 12.54 12.77 6.32
N ALA A 159 11.86 12.07 7.23
CA ALA A 159 12.00 12.27 8.66
C ALA A 159 13.38 11.86 9.21
N ARG A 160 14.06 10.91 8.56
CA ARG A 160 15.37 10.40 8.99
C ARG A 160 16.54 11.02 8.23
N GLY A 161 16.32 11.52 7.00
CA GLY A 161 17.39 11.97 6.09
C GLY A 161 18.33 10.85 5.63
N SER A 162 18.13 9.61 6.08
CA SER A 162 18.95 8.43 5.78
C SER A 162 18.07 7.18 5.64
N GLY A 163 18.67 6.04 5.32
CA GLY A 163 17.97 4.75 5.16
C GLY A 163 17.47 4.49 3.74
N LEU A 164 16.72 3.40 3.57
CA LEU A 164 16.30 2.89 2.27
C LEU A 164 15.55 3.96 1.45
N LEU A 165 14.61 4.68 2.04
CA LEU A 165 13.87 5.74 1.36
C LEU A 165 14.80 6.83 0.83
N ALA A 166 15.80 7.26 1.61
CA ALA A 166 16.77 8.27 1.20
C ALA A 166 17.61 7.81 -0.01
N THR A 167 17.98 6.53 -0.06
CA THR A 167 18.75 5.95 -1.18
C THR A 167 18.03 6.15 -2.52
N PHE A 168 16.71 6.16 -2.54
CA PHE A 168 15.91 6.33 -3.76
C PHE A 168 15.52 7.78 -4.03
N THR A 169 15.26 8.55 -2.96
CA THR A 169 14.82 9.93 -3.12
C THR A 169 15.97 10.91 -3.37
N GLN A 170 17.17 10.63 -2.88
CA GLN A 170 18.34 11.51 -3.10
C GLN A 170 18.79 11.60 -4.57
N PRO A 171 18.90 10.49 -5.36
CA PRO A 171 19.28 10.58 -6.77
C PRO A 171 18.13 10.99 -7.70
N MET A 172 16.90 11.07 -7.20
CA MET A 172 15.68 11.23 -7.97
C MET A 172 15.46 12.68 -8.44
N ASP A 173 15.01 12.84 -9.69
CA ASP A 173 14.37 14.09 -10.13
C ASP A 173 12.95 14.14 -9.56
N ALA A 174 12.81 14.75 -8.38
CA ALA A 174 11.54 14.79 -7.64
C ALA A 174 10.39 15.44 -8.44
N LYS A 175 10.68 16.37 -9.37
CA LYS A 175 9.65 17.00 -10.20
C LYS A 175 9.08 16.00 -11.20
N ARG A 176 9.95 15.29 -11.92
CA ARG A 176 9.52 14.28 -12.90
C ARG A 176 8.85 13.10 -12.26
N ALA A 177 9.41 12.58 -11.16
CA ALA A 177 8.80 11.48 -10.41
C ALA A 177 7.39 11.83 -9.92
N ARG A 178 7.21 13.05 -9.42
CA ARG A 178 5.91 13.56 -8.98
C ARG A 178 4.88 13.58 -10.11
N VAL A 179 5.29 14.06 -11.30
CA VAL A 179 4.39 14.06 -12.47
C VAL A 179 3.96 12.63 -12.84
N VAL A 180 4.91 11.70 -12.93
CA VAL A 180 4.62 10.29 -13.26
C VAL A 180 3.67 9.67 -12.23
N LEU A 181 3.92 9.88 -10.93
CA LEU A 181 3.09 9.32 -9.87
C LEU A 181 1.69 9.95 -9.81
N VAL A 182 1.57 11.26 -10.08
CA VAL A 182 0.26 11.93 -10.24
C VAL A 182 -0.52 11.34 -11.42
N LEU A 183 0.14 11.08 -12.55
CA LEU A 183 -0.52 10.42 -13.69
C LEU A 183 -1.00 9.01 -13.34
N TRP A 184 -0.22 8.25 -12.57
CA TRP A 184 -0.66 6.95 -12.03
C TRP A 184 -1.89 7.09 -11.14
N VAL A 185 -1.89 8.05 -10.20
CA VAL A 185 -3.06 8.30 -9.31
C VAL A 185 -4.29 8.65 -10.14
N ILE A 186 -4.15 9.60 -11.09
CA ILE A 186 -5.27 10.00 -11.95
C ILE A 186 -5.77 8.80 -12.76
N GLY A 187 -4.87 8.01 -13.37
CA GLY A 187 -5.23 6.84 -14.16
C GLY A 187 -5.97 5.77 -13.34
N CYS A 188 -5.48 5.47 -12.12
CA CYS A 188 -6.16 4.53 -11.22
C CYS A 188 -7.53 5.05 -10.79
N CYS A 189 -7.64 6.31 -10.36
CA CYS A 189 -8.92 6.90 -9.96
C CYS A 189 -9.92 6.93 -11.12
N ALA A 190 -9.50 7.38 -12.31
CA ALA A 190 -10.35 7.41 -13.49
C ALA A 190 -10.79 5.99 -13.91
N GLY A 191 -9.88 5.02 -13.86
CA GLY A 191 -10.20 3.61 -14.12
C GLY A 191 -11.22 3.05 -13.14
N MET A 192 -11.06 3.29 -11.84
CA MET A 192 -12.01 2.85 -10.82
C MET A 192 -13.41 3.45 -11.03
N LEU A 193 -13.49 4.76 -11.29
CA LEU A 193 -14.77 5.45 -11.56
C LEU A 193 -15.43 5.00 -12.87
N TRP A 194 -14.64 4.65 -13.86
CA TRP A 194 -15.15 4.14 -15.15
C TRP A 194 -15.69 2.71 -15.03
N LEU A 195 -15.03 1.86 -14.26
CA LEU A 195 -15.38 0.44 -14.11
C LEU A 195 -16.60 0.25 -13.21
N ASP A 196 -16.69 1.05 -12.16
CA ASP A 196 -17.81 1.07 -11.23
C ASP A 196 -17.88 2.44 -10.54
N LEU A 197 -18.92 3.21 -10.83
CA LEU A 197 -19.02 4.57 -10.30
C LEU A 197 -19.16 4.60 -8.78
N TRP A 198 -19.98 3.70 -8.21
CA TRP A 198 -20.22 3.68 -6.77
C TRP A 198 -19.02 3.10 -6.01
N ALA A 199 -18.64 1.86 -6.31
CA ALA A 199 -17.48 1.24 -5.68
C ALA A 199 -16.21 2.07 -5.92
N GLY A 200 -16.02 2.61 -7.12
CA GLY A 200 -14.88 3.47 -7.46
C GLY A 200 -14.86 4.77 -6.66
N ALA A 201 -15.98 5.49 -6.55
CA ALA A 201 -16.06 6.75 -5.81
C ALA A 201 -15.77 6.55 -4.31
N PHE A 202 -16.37 5.53 -3.70
CA PHE A 202 -16.13 5.18 -2.31
C PHE A 202 -14.67 4.78 -2.08
N THR A 203 -14.10 3.93 -2.96
CA THR A 203 -12.71 3.48 -2.86
C THR A 203 -11.73 4.64 -2.99
N VAL A 204 -11.93 5.54 -3.97
CA VAL A 204 -11.11 6.74 -4.14
C VAL A 204 -11.21 7.64 -2.91
N ALA A 205 -12.41 7.85 -2.36
CA ALA A 205 -12.60 8.64 -1.15
C ALA A 205 -11.83 8.01 0.04
N GLY A 206 -11.92 6.69 0.23
CA GLY A 206 -11.19 5.97 1.28
C GLY A 206 -9.66 6.08 1.13
N ALA A 207 -9.16 5.97 -0.11
CA ALA A 207 -7.74 6.14 -0.40
C ALA A 207 -7.26 7.58 -0.10
N LEU A 208 -8.01 8.60 -0.49
CA LEU A 208 -7.67 10.00 -0.24
C LEU A 208 -7.75 10.36 1.26
N LEU A 209 -8.74 9.85 1.99
CA LEU A 209 -8.84 10.02 3.44
C LEU A 209 -7.66 9.36 4.16
N SER A 210 -7.28 8.14 3.75
CA SER A 210 -6.08 7.46 4.26
C SER A 210 -4.80 8.25 3.96
N PHE A 211 -4.70 8.85 2.77
CA PHE A 211 -3.56 9.68 2.38
C PHE A 211 -3.48 10.97 3.20
N LEU A 212 -4.61 11.60 3.46
CA LEU A 212 -4.68 12.78 4.34
C LEU A 212 -4.29 12.42 5.79
N TYR A 213 -4.82 11.30 6.31
CA TYR A 213 -4.42 10.79 7.63
C TYR A 213 -2.91 10.54 7.67
N TYR A 214 -2.34 9.87 6.67
CA TYR A 214 -0.91 9.62 6.56
C TYR A 214 -0.10 10.92 6.59
N ARG A 215 -0.54 11.96 5.83
CA ARG A 215 0.11 13.28 5.84
C ARG A 215 0.15 13.91 7.23
N VAL A 216 -1.01 13.93 7.90
CA VAL A 216 -1.14 14.54 9.22
C VAL A 216 -0.34 13.77 10.26
N MET A 217 -0.48 12.45 10.29
CA MET A 217 0.19 11.57 11.23
C MET A 217 1.72 11.62 11.07
N SER A 218 2.24 11.42 9.85
CA SER A 218 3.68 11.41 9.60
C SER A 218 4.34 12.75 9.91
N THR A 219 3.67 13.87 9.59
CA THR A 219 4.20 15.20 9.88
C THR A 219 4.20 15.50 11.37
N ARG A 220 3.08 15.23 12.08
CA ARG A 220 2.94 15.56 13.50
C ARG A 220 3.75 14.65 14.40
N GLN A 221 3.79 13.34 14.10
CA GLN A 221 4.41 12.36 14.99
C GLN A 221 5.89 12.11 14.68
N PHE A 222 6.31 12.26 13.41
CA PHE A 222 7.66 11.93 12.96
C PHE A 222 8.37 13.09 12.24
N GLY A 223 7.64 14.13 11.83
CA GLY A 223 8.13 15.30 11.11
C GLY A 223 8.43 15.05 9.63
N GLY A 224 7.91 13.98 9.07
CA GLY A 224 8.08 13.59 7.68
C GLY A 224 7.81 12.10 7.48
N VAL A 225 8.25 11.58 6.33
CA VAL A 225 8.03 10.17 5.95
C VAL A 225 9.28 9.33 6.11
N THR A 226 9.07 8.02 6.33
CA THR A 226 10.11 6.96 6.27
C THR A 226 9.57 5.79 5.43
N GLY A 227 10.41 4.79 5.16
CA GLY A 227 9.97 3.56 4.50
C GLY A 227 8.90 2.83 5.31
N ASP A 228 9.09 2.74 6.63
CA ASP A 228 8.19 2.06 7.55
C ASP A 228 6.81 2.73 7.60
N LEU A 229 6.81 4.07 7.69
CA LEU A 229 5.57 4.88 7.60
C LEU A 229 4.87 4.71 6.26
N GLY A 230 5.64 4.50 5.17
CA GLY A 230 5.08 4.15 3.86
C GLY A 230 4.40 2.77 3.88
N GLY A 231 5.02 1.78 4.51
CA GLY A 231 4.44 0.45 4.73
C GLY A 231 3.16 0.52 5.55
N PHE A 232 3.17 1.26 6.67
CA PHE A 232 1.99 1.53 7.48
C PHE A 232 0.84 2.13 6.67
N PHE A 233 1.14 3.15 5.87
CA PHE A 233 0.15 3.77 5.00
C PHE A 233 -0.46 2.77 4.02
N LEU A 234 0.35 1.93 3.37
CA LEU A 234 -0.14 0.93 2.42
C LEU A 234 -1.16 -0.01 3.06
N GLN A 235 -0.85 -0.54 4.25
CA GLN A 235 -1.74 -1.46 4.97
C GLN A 235 -3.07 -0.78 5.34
N ILE A 236 -3.04 0.43 5.90
CA ILE A 236 -4.25 1.19 6.25
C ILE A 236 -5.05 1.54 4.99
N CYS A 237 -4.39 2.00 3.93
CA CYS A 237 -5.03 2.42 2.69
C CYS A 237 -5.73 1.25 1.99
N GLU A 238 -5.06 0.09 1.87
CA GLU A 238 -5.63 -1.09 1.23
C GLU A 238 -6.82 -1.65 2.03
N CYS A 239 -6.72 -1.72 3.35
CA CYS A 239 -7.84 -2.11 4.21
C CYS A 239 -9.03 -1.13 4.07
N ALA A 240 -8.77 0.17 4.10
CA ALA A 240 -9.79 1.19 3.94
C ALA A 240 -10.48 1.11 2.56
N MET A 241 -9.72 0.89 1.48
CA MET A 241 -10.29 0.76 0.13
C MET A 241 -11.24 -0.43 0.01
N VAL A 242 -10.87 -1.61 0.53
CA VAL A 242 -11.74 -2.79 0.52
C VAL A 242 -12.99 -2.54 1.37
N LEU A 243 -12.84 -1.93 2.55
CA LEU A 243 -13.97 -1.54 3.40
C LEU A 243 -14.94 -0.61 2.66
N GLN A 244 -14.41 0.35 1.89
CA GLN A 244 -15.25 1.27 1.12
C GLN A 244 -16.00 0.56 -0.02
N VAL A 245 -15.41 -0.46 -0.66
CA VAL A 245 -16.14 -1.31 -1.61
C VAL A 245 -17.30 -2.01 -0.91
N VAL A 246 -17.07 -2.61 0.26
CA VAL A 246 -18.15 -3.25 1.05
C VAL A 246 -19.25 -2.24 1.38
N LEU A 247 -18.89 -1.05 1.84
CA LEU A 247 -19.88 -0.01 2.17
C LEU A 247 -20.69 0.43 0.95
N ALA A 248 -20.03 0.61 -0.20
CA ALA A 248 -20.71 0.95 -1.46
C ALA A 248 -21.74 -0.12 -1.83
N GLN A 249 -21.34 -1.39 -1.78
CA GLN A 249 -22.23 -2.53 -2.07
C GLN A 249 -23.43 -2.61 -1.11
N ARG A 250 -23.22 -2.38 0.19
CA ARG A 250 -24.33 -2.38 1.16
C ARG A 250 -25.28 -1.19 0.97
N ILE A 251 -24.78 -0.02 0.59
CA ILE A 251 -25.61 1.16 0.32
C ILE A 251 -26.40 0.96 -0.98
N GLU A 252 -25.79 0.40 -2.03
CA GLU A 252 -26.46 0.13 -3.30
C GLU A 252 -27.66 -0.83 -3.15
N VAL A 253 -27.58 -1.80 -2.24
CA VAL A 253 -28.71 -2.70 -1.92
C VAL A 253 -29.86 -1.98 -1.20
N LEU A 254 -29.58 -0.85 -0.55
CA LEU A 254 -30.59 -0.09 0.21
C LEU A 254 -31.30 0.99 -0.63
N LEU A 255 -30.76 1.31 -1.82
CA LEU A 255 -31.30 2.30 -2.76
C LEU A 255 -32.16 1.64 -3.82
#